data_d7f6633b4f3955910074a6d011440419
#
_entry.id   d7f6633b4f3955910074a6d011440419
#
_cell.length_a   1.000
_cell.length_b   1.000
_cell.length_c   1.000
_cell.angle_alpha   90.00
_cell.angle_beta   90.00
_cell.angle_gamma   90.00
#
_symmetry.space_group_name_H-M   'P 1'
#
loop_
_entity.id
_entity.type
_entity.pdbx_description
1 polymer ?
#
loop_
_entity_poly.entity_id
_entity_poly.type
_entity_poly.pdbx_seq_one_letter_code
_entity_poly.pdbx_strand_id
1 'polypeptide(L)'
;MTTNAPAATSTTATTTTTATTTTATASASAAADAQVRYAPAHTPRLNWTEHAPEVFKAMLRLDAAARKGLDPKLLELVKIRASQINRCARCVDMHSKDALAAGESVERIVQLSAWEESEHFYTEQELAALALTEAVTVLTSGFVSDEVYERAARHFGEPELAQLIAAITVINAWNRFGVTCRLVPGHHRPGQHA
;
A
#
# COMPACT_ATOMS: atom_id res chain seq x y z
N MET A 1 72.31 23.85 37.22
CA MET A 1 72.70 25.20 36.81
C MET A 1 71.42 25.95 36.56
N THR A 2 70.98 26.60 37.49
CA THR A 2 70.49 27.96 37.79
C THR A 2 70.39 28.88 36.60
N THR A 3 69.19 29.48 36.37
CA THR A 3 68.90 30.92 36.45
C THR A 3 67.41 31.12 36.07
N ASN A 4 66.56 31.45 36.88
CA ASN A 4 66.17 32.72 37.53
C ASN A 4 65.39 33.65 36.56
N ALA A 5 64.18 33.90 37.00
CA ALA A 5 63.16 34.84 36.47
C ALA A 5 63.57 36.34 36.60
N PRO A 6 62.82 37.23 35.98
CA PRO A 6 62.06 38.08 36.88
C PRO A 6 60.61 38.38 36.47
N ALA A 7 59.87 38.74 37.49
CA ALA A 7 58.49 39.18 37.50
C ALA A 7 58.31 40.56 36.84
N ALA A 8 57.15 40.76 36.18
CA ALA A 8 56.66 42.06 35.81
C ALA A 8 55.23 42.24 36.26
N THR A 9 55.04 43.33 36.93
CA THR A 9 53.91 43.84 37.68
C THR A 9 52.61 44.03 36.86
N SER A 10 51.55 43.63 37.54
CA SER A 10 50.14 43.89 37.21
C SER A 10 49.79 45.37 37.14
N THR A 11 49.04 45.77 36.11
CA THR A 11 48.22 46.99 36.15
C THR A 11 46.81 46.61 35.81
N THR A 12 45.96 46.69 36.79
CA THR A 12 44.51 46.38 36.73
C THR A 12 43.83 47.57 36.05
N ALA A 13 43.31 47.39 34.85
CA ALA A 13 42.36 48.32 34.21
C ALA A 13 40.97 47.73 34.30
N THR A 14 40.13 48.31 35.15
CA THR A 14 38.74 47.99 35.28
C THR A 14 37.96 48.60 34.12
N THR A 15 37.59 47.81 33.15
CA THR A 15 36.69 48.23 32.06
C THR A 15 35.28 47.79 32.40
N THR A 16 34.44 48.74 32.77
CA THR A 16 33.01 48.54 32.97
C THR A 16 32.33 48.36 31.63
N THR A 17 32.02 47.12 31.25
CA THR A 17 31.26 46.83 30.04
C THR A 17 29.77 46.85 30.39
N THR A 18 29.09 47.90 29.94
CA THR A 18 27.65 48.02 29.97
C THR A 18 27.05 46.98 29.02
N ALA A 19 26.46 45.95 29.58
CA ALA A 19 25.73 44.94 28.79
C ALA A 19 24.45 45.55 28.25
N THR A 20 24.43 45.89 26.97
CA THR A 20 23.20 46.23 26.25
C THR A 20 22.50 44.92 25.91
N THR A 21 21.46 44.61 26.68
CA THR A 21 20.56 43.47 26.39
C THR A 21 19.75 43.78 25.14
N THR A 22 20.27 43.36 24.02
CA THR A 22 19.47 43.32 22.79
C THR A 22 18.51 42.15 22.84
N THR A 23 17.29 42.45 23.18
CA THR A 23 16.16 41.50 23.04
C THR A 23 15.99 41.22 21.57
N ALA A 24 16.61 40.14 21.11
CA ALA A 24 16.30 39.57 19.81
C ALA A 24 14.87 39.01 19.88
N THR A 25 13.90 39.81 19.45
CA THR A 25 12.58 39.31 19.07
C THR A 25 12.80 38.34 17.93
N ALA A 26 12.83 37.05 18.27
CA ALA A 26 12.71 36.00 17.28
C ALA A 26 11.38 36.21 16.58
N SER A 27 11.43 36.84 15.41
CA SER A 27 10.40 36.76 14.43
C SER A 27 10.27 35.27 14.08
N ALA A 28 9.35 34.60 14.74
CA ALA A 28 8.84 33.32 14.27
C ALA A 28 8.23 33.61 12.92
N SER A 29 9.05 33.44 11.87
CA SER A 29 8.57 33.29 10.54
C SER A 29 7.57 32.12 10.61
N ALA A 30 6.28 32.46 10.62
CA ALA A 30 5.25 31.54 10.27
C ALA A 30 5.64 31.00 8.89
N ALA A 31 6.31 29.87 8.87
CA ALA A 31 6.36 29.05 7.68
C ALA A 31 4.91 28.80 7.35
N ALA A 32 4.40 29.54 6.37
CA ALA A 32 3.09 29.33 5.84
C ALA A 32 3.06 27.85 5.48
N ASP A 33 2.27 27.08 6.21
CA ASP A 33 1.89 25.73 5.84
C ASP A 33 1.36 25.86 4.42
N ALA A 34 2.22 25.58 3.47
CA ALA A 34 1.82 25.46 2.09
C ALA A 34 0.94 24.22 2.06
N GLN A 35 -0.34 24.41 2.35
CA GLN A 35 -1.33 23.34 2.30
C GLN A 35 -1.23 22.69 0.94
N VAL A 36 -0.71 21.46 0.94
CA VAL A 36 -0.65 20.66 -0.29
C VAL A 36 -2.07 20.54 -0.82
N ARG A 37 -2.35 21.24 -1.92
CA ARG A 37 -3.66 21.21 -2.56
C ARG A 37 -3.71 20.01 -3.49
N TYR A 38 -4.42 19.00 -3.06
CA TYR A 38 -4.72 17.85 -3.91
C TYR A 38 -5.77 18.22 -4.96
N ALA A 39 -5.65 17.62 -6.15
CA ALA A 39 -6.70 17.71 -7.14
C ALA A 39 -8.03 17.15 -6.58
N PRO A 40 -9.19 17.74 -6.91
CA PRO A 40 -10.46 17.21 -6.45
C PRO A 40 -10.68 15.79 -6.97
N ALA A 41 -11.34 14.96 -6.16
CA ALA A 41 -11.73 13.63 -6.58
C ALA A 41 -12.63 13.70 -7.82
N HIS A 42 -12.41 12.76 -8.74
CA HIS A 42 -13.28 12.68 -9.93
C HIS A 42 -14.68 12.17 -9.55
N THR A 43 -15.65 12.46 -10.40
CA THR A 43 -17.01 11.93 -10.25
C THR A 43 -17.12 10.54 -10.86
N PRO A 44 -17.74 9.56 -10.18
CA PRO A 44 -18.06 8.26 -10.79
C PRO A 44 -18.91 8.42 -12.05
N ARG A 45 -18.72 7.52 -13.03
CA ARG A 45 -19.51 7.52 -14.28
C ARG A 45 -20.90 6.95 -14.11
N LEU A 46 -21.02 5.93 -13.27
CA LEU A 46 -22.25 5.19 -13.08
C LEU A 46 -22.26 4.58 -11.67
N ASN A 47 -23.39 4.73 -10.98
CA ASN A 47 -23.68 3.94 -9.77
C ASN A 47 -24.30 2.60 -10.18
N TRP A 48 -23.45 1.69 -10.63
CA TRP A 48 -23.89 0.41 -11.15
C TRP A 48 -24.61 -0.46 -10.13
N THR A 49 -24.32 -0.28 -8.83
CA THR A 49 -24.94 -1.07 -7.76
C THR A 49 -26.42 -0.76 -7.59
N GLU A 50 -26.83 0.48 -7.88
CA GLU A 50 -28.25 0.88 -7.92
C GLU A 50 -28.95 0.41 -9.19
N HIS A 51 -28.25 0.42 -10.33
CA HIS A 51 -28.86 0.06 -11.61
C HIS A 51 -28.85 -1.43 -11.91
N ALA A 52 -27.98 -2.20 -11.23
CA ALA A 52 -27.91 -3.66 -11.36
C ALA A 52 -27.79 -4.34 -9.98
N PRO A 53 -28.77 -4.14 -9.08
CA PRO A 53 -28.66 -4.61 -7.68
C PRO A 53 -28.55 -6.12 -7.56
N GLU A 54 -29.19 -6.89 -8.44
CA GLU A 54 -29.09 -8.35 -8.39
C GLU A 54 -27.72 -8.86 -8.85
N VAL A 55 -27.06 -8.18 -9.80
CA VAL A 55 -25.69 -8.48 -10.18
C VAL A 55 -24.75 -8.18 -9.02
N PHE A 56 -24.93 -7.03 -8.36
CA PHE A 56 -24.14 -6.67 -7.18
C PHE A 56 -24.24 -7.70 -6.07
N LYS A 57 -25.48 -8.13 -5.71
CA LYS A 57 -25.73 -9.17 -4.72
C LYS A 57 -25.09 -10.51 -5.11
N ALA A 58 -25.15 -10.88 -6.40
CA ALA A 58 -24.52 -12.10 -6.88
C ALA A 58 -23.00 -12.03 -6.78
N MET A 59 -22.39 -10.89 -7.10
CA MET A 59 -20.97 -10.66 -6.95
C MET A 59 -20.51 -10.75 -5.48
N LEU A 60 -21.28 -10.19 -4.54
CA LEU A 60 -20.98 -10.31 -3.11
C LEU A 60 -21.02 -11.78 -2.64
N ARG A 61 -22.01 -12.55 -3.10
CA ARG A 61 -22.09 -13.99 -2.77
C ARG A 61 -20.93 -14.79 -3.36
N LEU A 62 -20.54 -14.48 -4.59
CA LEU A 62 -19.40 -15.12 -5.25
C LEU A 62 -18.09 -14.78 -4.53
N ASP A 63 -17.88 -13.51 -4.17
CA ASP A 63 -16.72 -13.08 -3.40
C ASP A 63 -16.63 -13.78 -2.04
N ALA A 64 -17.75 -13.84 -1.32
CA ALA A 64 -17.81 -14.55 -0.04
C ALA A 64 -17.54 -16.07 -0.17
N ALA A 65 -17.92 -16.67 -1.29
CA ALA A 65 -17.64 -18.08 -1.57
C ALA A 65 -16.15 -18.29 -1.93
N ALA A 66 -15.58 -17.42 -2.76
CA ALA A 66 -14.22 -17.55 -3.27
C ALA A 66 -13.12 -17.36 -2.21
N ARG A 67 -13.43 -16.65 -1.12
CA ARG A 67 -12.45 -16.42 -0.04
C ARG A 67 -12.37 -17.55 1.00
N LYS A 68 -13.24 -18.56 0.92
CA LYS A 68 -13.29 -19.63 1.91
C LYS A 68 -12.05 -20.51 1.86
N GLY A 69 -11.46 -20.78 3.02
CA GLY A 69 -10.32 -21.69 3.14
C GLY A 69 -8.97 -21.10 2.73
N LEU A 70 -8.93 -19.87 2.24
CA LEU A 70 -7.68 -19.16 1.95
C LEU A 70 -7.21 -18.35 3.17
N ASP A 71 -5.89 -18.26 3.33
CA ASP A 71 -5.31 -17.34 4.31
C ASP A 71 -5.70 -15.88 4.00
N PRO A 72 -6.21 -15.12 4.98
CA PRO A 72 -6.68 -13.76 4.73
C PRO A 72 -5.60 -12.80 4.24
N LYS A 73 -4.34 -12.94 4.69
CA LYS A 73 -3.24 -12.06 4.26
C LYS A 73 -2.84 -12.37 2.82
N LEU A 74 -2.68 -13.66 2.50
CA LEU A 74 -2.44 -14.11 1.13
C LEU A 74 -3.53 -13.59 0.18
N LEU A 75 -4.79 -13.71 0.59
CA LEU A 75 -5.92 -13.25 -0.20
C LEU A 75 -5.84 -11.75 -0.51
N GLU A 76 -5.47 -10.93 0.47
CA GLU A 76 -5.32 -9.48 0.24
C GLU A 76 -4.12 -9.16 -0.66
N LEU A 77 -2.98 -9.85 -0.54
CA LEU A 77 -1.84 -9.69 -1.46
C LEU A 77 -2.25 -10.00 -2.92
N VAL A 78 -2.95 -11.09 -3.14
CA VAL A 78 -3.51 -11.49 -4.45
C VAL A 78 -4.43 -10.42 -5.01
N LYS A 79 -5.35 -9.90 -4.21
CA LYS A 79 -6.30 -8.87 -4.61
C LYS A 79 -5.63 -7.53 -4.91
N ILE A 80 -4.65 -7.14 -4.09
CA ILE A 80 -3.86 -5.92 -4.33
C ILE A 80 -3.10 -6.07 -5.66
N ARG A 81 -2.41 -7.20 -5.88
CA ARG A 81 -1.61 -7.39 -7.09
C ARG A 81 -2.48 -7.36 -8.35
N ALA A 82 -3.57 -8.10 -8.40
CA ALA A 82 -4.51 -8.05 -9.52
C ALA A 82 -5.05 -6.62 -9.77
N SER A 83 -5.31 -5.87 -8.68
CA SER A 83 -5.81 -4.50 -8.77
C SER A 83 -4.76 -3.50 -9.26
N GLN A 84 -3.48 -3.71 -8.92
CA GLN A 84 -2.36 -2.94 -9.48
C GLN A 84 -2.25 -3.14 -10.98
N ILE A 85 -2.27 -4.38 -11.44
CA ILE A 85 -2.20 -4.75 -12.87
C ILE A 85 -3.38 -4.12 -13.64
N ASN A 86 -4.59 -4.26 -13.12
CA ASN A 86 -5.81 -3.70 -13.72
C ASN A 86 -5.96 -2.17 -13.49
N ARG A 87 -5.06 -1.53 -12.73
CA ARG A 87 -5.09 -0.10 -12.41
C ARG A 87 -6.40 0.35 -11.74
N CYS A 88 -6.97 -0.50 -10.89
CA CYS A 88 -8.18 -0.18 -10.13
C CYS A 88 -7.83 0.55 -8.83
N ALA A 89 -7.77 1.89 -8.87
CA ALA A 89 -7.40 2.70 -7.71
C ALA A 89 -8.30 2.45 -6.48
N ARG A 90 -9.63 2.30 -6.69
CA ARG A 90 -10.59 1.97 -5.64
C ARG A 90 -10.27 0.64 -4.96
N CYS A 91 -9.91 -0.37 -5.75
CA CYS A 91 -9.62 -1.70 -5.25
C CYS A 91 -8.25 -1.74 -4.55
N VAL A 92 -7.24 -1.07 -5.09
CA VAL A 92 -5.92 -0.91 -4.41
C VAL A 92 -6.10 -0.24 -3.05
N ASP A 93 -6.82 0.90 -2.99
CA ASP A 93 -7.10 1.59 -1.73
C ASP A 93 -7.80 0.68 -0.70
N MET A 94 -8.82 -0.05 -1.12
CA MET A 94 -9.60 -0.90 -0.25
C MET A 94 -8.78 -2.06 0.30
N HIS A 95 -8.19 -2.86 -0.58
CA HIS A 95 -7.47 -4.07 -0.19
C HIS A 95 -6.16 -3.77 0.54
N SER A 96 -5.48 -2.66 0.24
CA SER A 96 -4.31 -2.24 1.04
C SER A 96 -4.70 -1.88 2.47
N LYS A 97 -5.83 -1.22 2.68
CA LYS A 97 -6.35 -0.91 4.02
C LYS A 97 -6.78 -2.16 4.78
N ASP A 98 -7.44 -3.08 4.09
CA ASP A 98 -7.87 -4.36 4.70
C ASP A 98 -6.66 -5.23 5.05
N ALA A 99 -5.63 -5.29 4.21
CA ALA A 99 -4.37 -5.97 4.48
C ALA A 99 -3.67 -5.40 5.73
N LEU A 100 -3.54 -4.07 5.82
CA LEU A 100 -2.97 -3.40 6.99
C LEU A 100 -3.76 -3.71 8.27
N ALA A 101 -5.09 -3.69 8.20
CA ALA A 101 -5.96 -4.03 9.32
C ALA A 101 -5.83 -5.52 9.73
N ALA A 102 -5.51 -6.41 8.80
CA ALA A 102 -5.18 -7.81 9.05
C ALA A 102 -3.75 -8.02 9.58
N GLY A 103 -2.98 -6.95 9.77
CA GLY A 103 -1.61 -6.99 10.30
C GLY A 103 -0.56 -7.31 9.24
N GLU A 104 -0.81 -6.96 7.98
CA GLU A 104 0.21 -6.97 6.92
C GLU A 104 1.14 -5.76 7.07
N SER A 105 2.40 -5.86 6.64
CA SER A 105 3.35 -4.76 6.71
C SER A 105 3.22 -3.81 5.52
N VAL A 106 3.50 -2.53 5.77
CA VAL A 106 3.55 -1.51 4.73
C VAL A 106 4.61 -1.85 3.68
N GLU A 107 5.77 -2.36 4.12
CA GLU A 107 6.87 -2.73 3.24
C GLU A 107 6.45 -3.79 2.22
N ARG A 108 5.81 -4.87 2.67
CA ARG A 108 5.32 -5.93 1.78
C ARG A 108 4.28 -5.41 0.79
N ILE A 109 3.36 -4.56 1.24
CA ILE A 109 2.34 -3.96 0.36
C ILE A 109 2.98 -3.05 -0.70
N VAL A 110 3.97 -2.25 -0.32
CA VAL A 110 4.66 -1.33 -1.25
C VAL A 110 5.49 -2.11 -2.27
N GLN A 111 6.20 -3.16 -1.84
CA GLN A 111 7.04 -4.00 -2.70
C GLN A 111 6.23 -4.88 -3.66
N LEU A 112 4.93 -5.07 -3.42
CA LEU A 112 4.10 -5.99 -4.19
C LEU A 112 4.02 -5.66 -5.69
N SER A 113 4.25 -4.39 -6.08
CA SER A 113 4.31 -3.99 -7.49
C SER A 113 5.58 -4.44 -8.21
N ALA A 114 6.62 -4.81 -7.45
CA ALA A 114 7.92 -5.26 -7.91
C ALA A 114 8.37 -6.52 -7.13
N TRP A 115 7.43 -7.41 -6.83
CA TRP A 115 7.64 -8.58 -5.98
C TRP A 115 8.73 -9.52 -6.51
N GLU A 116 8.91 -9.60 -7.81
CA GLU A 116 9.95 -10.42 -8.46
C GLU A 116 11.37 -9.98 -8.11
N GLU A 117 11.60 -8.68 -7.84
CA GLU A 117 12.89 -8.15 -7.39
C GLU A 117 13.02 -8.16 -5.84
N SER A 118 11.93 -8.46 -5.14
CA SER A 118 11.83 -8.42 -3.69
C SER A 118 11.27 -9.71 -3.08
N GLU A 119 11.56 -10.85 -3.70
CA GLU A 119 11.07 -12.18 -3.31
C GLU A 119 11.27 -12.50 -1.83
N HIS A 120 12.36 -12.02 -1.22
CA HIS A 120 12.69 -12.24 0.18
C HIS A 120 11.66 -11.68 1.19
N PHE A 121 10.71 -10.87 0.74
CA PHE A 121 9.58 -10.42 1.57
C PHE A 121 8.43 -11.43 1.61
N TYR A 122 8.41 -12.43 0.74
CA TYR A 122 7.28 -13.33 0.54
C TYR A 122 7.71 -14.79 0.72
N THR A 123 6.77 -15.62 1.15
CA THR A 123 6.95 -17.07 1.18
C THR A 123 6.84 -17.67 -0.22
N GLU A 124 7.39 -18.87 -0.42
CA GLU A 124 7.26 -19.58 -1.71
C GLU A 124 5.79 -19.81 -2.13
N GLN A 125 4.91 -20.03 -1.16
CA GLN A 125 3.48 -20.13 -1.41
C GLN A 125 2.89 -18.81 -1.92
N GLU A 126 3.26 -17.68 -1.31
CA GLU A 126 2.84 -16.35 -1.74
C GLU A 126 3.40 -16.00 -3.13
N LEU A 127 4.68 -16.28 -3.37
CA LEU A 127 5.30 -16.09 -4.69
C LEU A 127 4.59 -16.88 -5.78
N ALA A 128 4.24 -18.14 -5.50
CA ALA A 128 3.47 -18.97 -6.43
C ALA A 128 2.06 -18.40 -6.70
N ALA A 129 1.39 -17.89 -5.65
CA ALA A 129 0.09 -17.25 -5.79
C ALA A 129 0.16 -15.93 -6.57
N LEU A 130 1.21 -15.12 -6.38
CA LEU A 130 1.43 -13.87 -7.11
C LEU A 130 1.68 -14.13 -8.60
N ALA A 131 2.52 -15.11 -8.93
CA ALA A 131 2.76 -15.52 -10.31
C ALA A 131 1.48 -16.00 -11.00
N LEU A 132 0.68 -16.84 -10.32
CA LEU A 132 -0.61 -17.28 -10.83
C LEU A 132 -1.60 -16.10 -10.98
N THR A 133 -1.58 -15.17 -10.04
CA THR A 133 -2.43 -13.96 -10.09
C THR A 133 -2.14 -13.13 -11.34
N GLU A 134 -0.87 -12.93 -11.68
CA GLU A 134 -0.48 -12.21 -12.89
C GLU A 134 -0.94 -12.92 -14.15
N ALA A 135 -0.62 -14.20 -14.27
CA ALA A 135 -0.99 -14.99 -15.43
C ALA A 135 -2.51 -15.03 -15.68
N VAL A 136 -3.30 -15.22 -14.64
CA VAL A 136 -4.76 -15.21 -14.73
C VAL A 136 -5.33 -13.81 -15.00
N THR A 137 -4.67 -12.77 -14.49
CA THR A 137 -5.12 -11.38 -14.70
C THR A 137 -4.84 -10.91 -16.13
N VAL A 138 -3.72 -11.32 -16.73
CA VAL A 138 -3.27 -10.87 -18.07
C VAL A 138 -3.25 -12.04 -19.04
N LEU A 139 -4.39 -12.72 -19.19
CA LEU A 139 -4.52 -13.89 -20.08
C LEU A 139 -4.07 -13.65 -21.53
N THR A 140 -4.14 -12.42 -22.02
CA THR A 140 -3.74 -12.05 -23.39
C THR A 140 -2.23 -11.95 -23.59
N SER A 141 -1.45 -12.03 -22.51
CA SER A 141 0.01 -11.92 -22.56
C SER A 141 0.71 -13.28 -22.31
N GLY A 142 0.18 -14.37 -22.86
CA GLY A 142 0.81 -15.68 -22.83
C GLY A 142 0.00 -16.77 -22.10
N PHE A 143 -1.22 -16.48 -21.73
CA PHE A 143 -2.10 -17.39 -20.96
C PHE A 143 -1.53 -17.76 -19.58
N VAL A 144 -2.01 -18.85 -19.00
CA VAL A 144 -1.43 -19.48 -17.82
C VAL A 144 -0.57 -20.65 -18.31
N SER A 145 0.74 -20.53 -18.22
CA SER A 145 1.63 -21.63 -18.62
C SER A 145 1.55 -22.78 -17.61
N ASP A 146 1.88 -24.00 -18.08
CA ASP A 146 1.93 -25.17 -17.21
C ASP A 146 2.91 -24.96 -16.06
N GLU A 147 4.04 -24.27 -16.30
CA GLU A 147 5.03 -23.97 -15.26
C GLU A 147 4.45 -23.14 -14.11
N VAL A 148 3.69 -22.07 -14.43
CA VAL A 148 3.04 -21.22 -13.42
C VAL A 148 1.96 -22.00 -12.68
N TYR A 149 1.15 -22.76 -13.40
CA TYR A 149 0.10 -23.59 -12.79
C TYR A 149 0.70 -24.66 -11.86
N GLU A 150 1.69 -25.40 -12.31
CA GLU A 150 2.37 -26.45 -11.53
C GLU A 150 3.11 -25.87 -10.33
N ARG A 151 3.71 -24.68 -10.46
CA ARG A 151 4.30 -23.99 -9.30
C ARG A 151 3.24 -23.73 -8.23
N ALA A 152 2.09 -23.22 -8.58
CA ALA A 152 0.98 -23.04 -7.64
C ALA A 152 0.49 -24.39 -7.09
N ALA A 153 0.28 -25.40 -7.92
CA ALA A 153 -0.18 -26.72 -7.50
C ALA A 153 0.76 -27.46 -6.53
N ARG A 154 2.04 -27.08 -6.47
CA ARG A 154 2.97 -27.62 -5.44
C ARG A 154 2.72 -27.03 -4.05
N HIS A 155 2.13 -25.86 -3.95
CA HIS A 155 1.92 -25.13 -2.68
C HIS A 155 0.46 -25.11 -2.20
N PHE A 156 -0.49 -25.43 -3.09
CA PHE A 156 -1.90 -25.44 -2.81
C PHE A 156 -2.50 -26.80 -3.17
N GLY A 157 -3.23 -27.41 -2.23
CA GLY A 157 -4.04 -28.58 -2.57
C GLY A 157 -5.14 -28.24 -3.58
N GLU A 158 -5.67 -29.21 -4.32
CA GLU A 158 -6.67 -28.99 -5.35
C GLU A 158 -7.87 -28.11 -4.90
N PRO A 159 -8.47 -28.31 -3.71
CA PRO A 159 -9.54 -27.45 -3.25
C PRO A 159 -9.10 -25.99 -3.01
N GLU A 160 -7.91 -25.80 -2.44
CA GLU A 160 -7.36 -24.50 -2.13
C GLU A 160 -6.93 -23.76 -3.41
N LEU A 161 -6.32 -24.48 -4.36
CA LEU A 161 -5.97 -23.95 -5.68
C LEU A 161 -7.21 -23.51 -6.45
N ALA A 162 -8.29 -24.29 -6.41
CA ALA A 162 -9.55 -23.90 -7.02
C ALA A 162 -10.14 -22.63 -6.40
N GLN A 163 -10.05 -22.49 -5.07
CA GLN A 163 -10.46 -21.27 -4.36
C GLN A 163 -9.57 -20.07 -4.72
N LEU A 164 -8.26 -20.26 -4.83
CA LEU A 164 -7.32 -19.22 -5.25
C LEU A 164 -7.65 -18.71 -6.68
N ILE A 165 -7.86 -19.62 -7.62
CA ILE A 165 -8.28 -19.26 -9.00
C ILE A 165 -9.62 -18.51 -8.97
N ALA A 166 -10.59 -18.97 -8.15
CA ALA A 166 -11.86 -18.27 -8.00
C ALA A 166 -11.67 -16.86 -7.42
N ALA A 167 -10.85 -16.69 -6.38
CA ALA A 167 -10.56 -15.40 -5.79
C ALA A 167 -9.92 -14.43 -6.77
N ILE A 168 -8.94 -14.89 -7.57
CA ILE A 168 -8.32 -14.09 -8.64
C ILE A 168 -9.36 -13.70 -9.70
N THR A 169 -10.22 -14.62 -10.10
CA THR A 169 -11.29 -14.35 -11.07
C THR A 169 -12.27 -13.30 -10.54
N VAL A 170 -12.65 -13.40 -9.29
CA VAL A 170 -13.59 -12.46 -8.65
C VAL A 170 -13.01 -11.08 -8.52
N ILE A 171 -11.77 -10.92 -8.05
CA ILE A 171 -11.15 -9.60 -7.98
C ILE A 171 -10.99 -8.97 -9.36
N ASN A 172 -10.68 -9.76 -10.37
CA ASN A 172 -10.65 -9.29 -11.75
C ASN A 172 -12.01 -8.78 -12.22
N ALA A 173 -13.12 -9.44 -11.85
CA ALA A 173 -14.47 -8.97 -12.13
C ALA A 173 -14.77 -7.64 -11.42
N TRP A 174 -14.46 -7.52 -10.12
CA TRP A 174 -14.59 -6.27 -9.36
C TRP A 174 -13.77 -5.12 -9.97
N ASN A 175 -12.54 -5.41 -10.41
CA ASN A 175 -11.69 -4.40 -11.04
C ASN A 175 -12.33 -3.83 -12.32
N ARG A 176 -13.03 -4.65 -13.12
CA ARG A 176 -13.74 -4.19 -14.32
C ARG A 176 -14.84 -3.20 -13.98
N PHE A 177 -15.66 -3.47 -12.97
CA PHE A 177 -16.64 -2.50 -12.47
C PHE A 177 -15.96 -1.25 -11.91
N GLY A 178 -14.94 -1.40 -11.08
CA GLY A 178 -14.21 -0.31 -10.45
C GLY A 178 -13.63 0.68 -11.46
N VAL A 179 -12.95 0.17 -12.48
CA VAL A 179 -12.31 0.97 -13.53
C VAL A 179 -13.34 1.55 -14.49
N THR A 180 -14.27 0.72 -14.99
CA THR A 180 -15.28 1.15 -15.97
C THR A 180 -16.22 2.21 -15.40
N CYS A 181 -16.71 2.03 -14.18
CA CYS A 181 -17.57 2.99 -13.51
C CYS A 181 -16.79 4.14 -12.86
N ARG A 182 -15.46 4.08 -12.87
CA ARG A 182 -14.57 5.09 -12.32
C ARG A 182 -14.86 5.36 -10.83
N LEU A 183 -14.87 4.29 -10.03
CA LEU A 183 -15.16 4.38 -8.60
C LEU A 183 -14.05 5.14 -7.87
N VAL A 184 -14.45 6.01 -6.92
CA VAL A 184 -13.52 6.89 -6.20
C VAL A 184 -12.82 6.13 -5.07
N PRO A 185 -11.47 6.18 -4.98
CA PRO A 185 -10.73 5.66 -3.83
C PRO A 185 -10.86 6.58 -2.60
N GLY A 186 -10.36 6.14 -1.45
CA GLY A 186 -10.19 6.97 -0.25
C GLY A 186 -11.27 6.83 0.81
N HIS A 187 -12.45 6.31 0.47
CA HIS A 187 -13.60 6.25 1.39
C HIS A 187 -13.74 4.93 2.16
N HIS A 188 -13.00 3.89 1.78
CA HIS A 188 -13.07 2.60 2.45
C HIS A 188 -12.57 2.67 3.90
N ARG A 189 -13.27 1.95 4.79
CA ARG A 189 -12.88 1.71 6.17
C ARG A 189 -12.87 0.20 6.39
N PRO A 190 -11.77 -0.37 6.92
CA PRO A 190 -11.71 -1.81 7.23
C PRO A 190 -12.88 -2.24 8.12
N GLY A 191 -13.44 -3.43 7.85
CA GLY A 191 -14.59 -3.96 8.58
C GLY A 191 -15.95 -3.38 8.19
N GLN A 192 -16.01 -2.37 7.33
CA GLN A 192 -17.25 -1.91 6.72
C GLN A 192 -17.45 -2.66 5.40
N HIS A 193 -18.20 -3.73 5.46
CA HIS A 193 -18.65 -4.40 4.24
C HIS A 193 -19.64 -3.49 3.50
N ALA A 194 -19.33 -3.23 2.23
CA ALA A 194 -20.17 -2.47 1.32
C ALA A 194 -21.51 -3.17 1.05
#